data_0efa1127c414cc1752937653f2bdd609
#
_entry.id   0efa1127c414cc1752937653f2bdd609
#
_cell.length_a   1.000
_cell.length_b   1.000
_cell.length_c   1.000
_cell.angle_alpha   90.00
_cell.angle_beta   90.00
_cell.angle_gamma   90.00
#
_symmetry.space_group_name_H-M   'P 1'
#
loop_
_entity.id
_entity.type
_entity.pdbx_description
1 polymer ?
#
loop_
_entity_poly.entity_id
_entity_poly.type
_entity_poly.pdbx_seq_one_letter_code
_entity_poly.pdbx_strand_id
1 'polypeptide(L)'
;MPRGEPNDTRRLLLRVYRRLRARYGHAGWWPGESSFEVCVGAILVQNTAWANVERTLASLRQRSILSFEPLHRRPPSRLAPLLRSSGTFRVKARRLRAFLDFLGSEYGGRVEAMATEDPARLREKLLAVVGIGPETADSIALYAAGHPVFVVDAYARRVFSRLGILGGEDRARRARRTSSRPRGDGARAARPEAYDRVQHFLMDHLPRDAALYNDYHAQLVRVGKEVCRTRPRCAECPLDDLCPKHGVLSSRGSPIR
;
A
#
# COMPACT_ATOMS: atom_id res chain seq x y z
N MET A 1 -14.50 -18.54 1.30
CA MET A 1 -15.26 -17.53 0.55
C MET A 1 -16.64 -17.47 1.14
N PRO A 2 -17.18 -16.34 1.60
CA PRO A 2 -18.59 -16.25 1.90
C PRO A 2 -19.34 -16.54 0.59
N ARG A 3 -20.32 -17.46 0.66
CA ARG A 3 -21.22 -17.79 -0.46
C ARG A 3 -22.32 -16.72 -0.57
N GLY A 4 -21.92 -15.44 -0.70
CA GLY A 4 -22.80 -14.35 -1.06
C GLY A 4 -22.73 -14.18 -2.58
N GLU A 5 -23.84 -13.85 -3.21
CA GLU A 5 -23.83 -13.52 -4.64
C GLU A 5 -22.82 -12.40 -4.93
N PRO A 6 -22.18 -12.38 -6.09
CA PRO A 6 -21.19 -11.34 -6.47
C PRO A 6 -21.71 -9.92 -6.21
N ASN A 7 -23.01 -9.74 -6.33
CA ASN A 7 -23.71 -8.48 -6.11
C ASN A 7 -23.69 -8.05 -4.61
N ASP A 8 -23.72 -8.99 -3.66
CA ASP A 8 -23.69 -8.70 -2.22
C ASP A 8 -22.28 -8.26 -1.78
N THR A 9 -21.23 -8.89 -2.32
CA THR A 9 -19.84 -8.50 -2.05
C THR A 9 -19.56 -7.08 -2.56
N ARG A 10 -19.98 -6.77 -3.79
CA ARG A 10 -19.86 -5.42 -4.36
C ARG A 10 -20.59 -4.37 -3.52
N ARG A 11 -21.82 -4.66 -3.10
CA ARG A 11 -22.62 -3.77 -2.24
C ARG A 11 -21.91 -3.52 -0.91
N LEU A 12 -21.37 -4.56 -0.30
CA LEU A 12 -20.62 -4.44 0.97
C LEU A 12 -19.36 -3.59 0.80
N LEU A 13 -18.53 -3.85 -0.22
CA LEU A 13 -17.32 -3.08 -0.49
C LEU A 13 -17.63 -1.59 -0.69
N LEU A 14 -18.63 -1.26 -1.51
CA LEU A 14 -19.03 0.12 -1.75
C LEU A 14 -19.66 0.77 -0.50
N ARG A 15 -20.37 0.00 0.34
CA ARG A 15 -20.91 0.49 1.61
C ARG A 15 -19.79 0.82 2.60
N VAL A 16 -18.76 -0.04 2.68
CA VAL A 16 -17.55 0.23 3.48
C VAL A 16 -16.89 1.52 3.04
N TYR A 17 -16.65 1.69 1.72
CA TYR A 17 -16.08 2.92 1.17
C TYR A 17 -16.89 4.16 1.56
N ARG A 18 -18.21 4.14 1.30
CA ARG A 18 -19.09 5.29 1.60
C ARG A 18 -19.08 5.67 3.09
N ARG A 19 -19.07 4.68 4.00
CA ARG A 19 -18.98 4.91 5.44
C ARG A 19 -17.65 5.57 5.85
N LEU A 20 -16.53 5.09 5.30
CA LEU A 20 -15.23 5.67 5.56
C LEU A 20 -15.14 7.11 5.02
N ARG A 21 -15.59 7.31 3.78
CA ARG A 21 -15.61 8.64 3.16
C ARG A 21 -16.53 9.63 3.88
N ALA A 22 -17.69 9.19 4.34
CA ALA A 22 -18.61 10.02 5.15
C ALA A 22 -17.97 10.44 6.47
N ARG A 23 -17.16 9.59 7.10
CA ARG A 23 -16.48 9.86 8.37
C ARG A 23 -15.27 10.77 8.22
N TYR A 24 -14.50 10.60 7.16
CA TYR A 24 -13.16 11.19 7.02
C TYR A 24 -13.05 12.24 5.91
N GLY A 25 -14.07 12.37 5.06
CA GLY A 25 -14.01 13.20 3.86
C GLY A 25 -13.17 12.58 2.75
N HIS A 26 -12.91 13.33 1.68
CA HIS A 26 -11.99 12.91 0.61
C HIS A 26 -10.55 12.98 1.12
N ALA A 27 -9.77 11.95 0.85
CA ALA A 27 -8.42 11.83 1.45
C ALA A 27 -7.35 12.67 0.75
N GLY A 28 -7.54 13.02 -0.53
CA GLY A 28 -6.52 13.74 -1.31
C GLY A 28 -5.17 13.00 -1.36
N TRP A 29 -5.23 11.69 -1.51
CA TRP A 29 -4.05 10.82 -1.45
C TRP A 29 -3.47 10.63 -2.86
N TRP A 30 -2.20 10.60 -3.05
CA TRP A 30 -0.97 10.53 -2.27
C TRP A 30 -0.44 11.95 -1.99
N PRO A 31 0.10 12.25 -0.79
CA PRO A 31 0.65 13.57 -0.48
C PRO A 31 2.04 13.75 -1.12
N GLY A 32 2.08 14.07 -2.39
CA GLY A 32 3.27 14.38 -3.17
C GLY A 32 3.02 15.53 -4.12
N GLU A 33 4.02 16.37 -4.34
CA GLU A 33 3.91 17.54 -5.22
C GLU A 33 4.06 17.17 -6.71
N SER A 34 4.57 15.96 -7.00
CA SER A 34 4.73 15.45 -8.37
C SER A 34 4.63 13.93 -8.42
N SER A 35 4.32 13.38 -9.61
CA SER A 35 4.33 11.94 -9.88
C SER A 35 5.68 11.29 -9.55
N PHE A 36 6.77 12.00 -9.79
CA PHE A 36 8.12 11.54 -9.45
C PHE A 36 8.31 11.43 -7.92
N GLU A 37 7.86 12.41 -7.17
CA GLU A 37 7.89 12.38 -5.70
C GLU A 37 7.08 11.22 -5.14
N VAL A 38 5.92 10.92 -5.74
CA VAL A 38 5.10 9.75 -5.40
C VAL A 38 5.88 8.46 -5.58
N CYS A 39 6.58 8.26 -6.69
CA CYS A 39 7.43 7.09 -6.93
C CYS A 39 8.54 6.96 -5.87
N VAL A 40 9.25 8.05 -5.59
CA VAL A 40 10.29 8.07 -4.56
C VAL A 40 9.70 7.72 -3.19
N GLY A 41 8.57 8.33 -2.84
CA GLY A 41 7.85 8.06 -1.59
C GLY A 41 7.42 6.60 -1.44
N ALA A 42 6.90 5.98 -2.51
CA ALA A 42 6.49 4.57 -2.52
C ALA A 42 7.68 3.61 -2.26
N ILE A 43 8.87 3.94 -2.76
CA ILE A 43 10.09 3.18 -2.48
C ILE A 43 10.57 3.42 -1.04
N LEU A 44 10.51 4.66 -0.59
CA LEU A 44 11.01 5.04 0.72
C LEU A 44 10.11 4.60 1.87
N VAL A 45 8.80 4.38 1.66
CA VAL A 45 7.88 3.96 2.73
C VAL A 45 8.01 2.49 3.10
N GLN A 46 8.73 1.70 2.32
CA GLN A 46 8.95 0.27 2.60
C GLN A 46 9.53 0.06 4.00
N ASN A 47 8.75 -0.63 4.87
CA ASN A 47 9.13 -0.96 6.26
C ASN A 47 9.50 0.26 7.13
N THR A 48 8.87 1.41 6.92
CA THR A 48 9.04 2.59 7.79
C THR A 48 7.75 3.37 7.96
N ALA A 49 7.70 4.23 8.98
CA ALA A 49 6.59 5.15 9.16
C ALA A 49 6.64 6.30 8.13
N TRP A 50 5.46 6.74 7.67
CA TRP A 50 5.34 7.81 6.70
C TRP A 50 6.07 9.10 7.13
N ALA A 51 6.00 9.48 8.40
CA ALA A 51 6.70 10.66 8.94
C ALA A 51 8.23 10.63 8.69
N ASN A 52 8.83 9.45 8.58
CA ASN A 52 10.24 9.31 8.24
C ASN A 52 10.48 9.59 6.75
N VAL A 53 9.53 9.21 5.89
CA VAL A 53 9.55 9.48 4.46
C VAL A 53 9.38 10.96 4.20
N GLU A 54 8.40 11.60 4.83
CA GLU A 54 8.16 13.05 4.75
C GLU A 54 9.41 13.87 5.08
N ARG A 55 10.10 13.52 6.17
CA ARG A 55 11.37 14.19 6.53
C ARG A 55 12.44 14.00 5.45
N THR A 56 12.51 12.83 4.85
CA THR A 56 13.47 12.57 3.76
C THR A 56 13.11 13.36 2.51
N LEU A 57 11.86 13.35 2.09
CA LEU A 57 11.38 14.10 0.93
C LEU A 57 11.57 15.60 1.12
N ALA A 58 11.21 16.13 2.29
CA ALA A 58 11.42 17.55 2.63
C ALA A 58 12.92 17.94 2.52
N SER A 59 13.81 17.10 3.05
CA SER A 59 15.27 17.35 2.93
C SER A 59 15.78 17.33 1.49
N LEU A 60 15.27 16.41 0.66
CA LEU A 60 15.60 16.35 -0.76
C LEU A 60 15.07 17.57 -1.52
N ARG A 61 13.87 18.04 -1.19
CA ARG A 61 13.21 19.21 -1.77
C ARG A 61 13.95 20.49 -1.41
N GLN A 62 14.30 20.69 -0.14
CA GLN A 62 15.11 21.84 0.32
C GLN A 62 16.46 21.94 -0.40
N ARG A 63 17.03 20.82 -0.81
CA ARG A 63 18.28 20.75 -1.58
C ARG A 63 18.08 20.89 -3.08
N SER A 64 16.84 21.05 -3.56
CA SER A 64 16.48 21.10 -4.99
C SER A 64 16.98 19.89 -5.79
N ILE A 65 16.99 18.70 -5.17
CA ILE A 65 17.46 17.45 -5.81
C ILE A 65 16.38 16.37 -5.93
N LEU A 66 15.13 16.68 -5.56
CA LEU A 66 14.00 15.75 -5.67
C LEU A 66 13.42 15.75 -7.10
N SER A 67 14.26 15.38 -8.05
CA SER A 67 13.91 15.19 -9.46
C SER A 67 14.80 14.10 -10.07
N PHE A 68 14.43 13.63 -11.27
CA PHE A 68 15.07 12.47 -11.88
C PHE A 68 16.59 12.68 -12.05
N GLU A 69 17.02 13.68 -12.80
CA GLU A 69 18.42 13.92 -13.15
C GLU A 69 19.35 14.05 -11.93
N PRO A 70 19.05 14.91 -10.93
CA PRO A 70 19.90 15.04 -9.76
C PRO A 70 20.05 13.75 -8.97
N LEU A 71 18.99 12.94 -8.84
CA LEU A 71 19.06 11.66 -8.12
C LEU A 71 19.74 10.58 -8.97
N HIS A 72 19.43 10.49 -10.26
CA HIS A 72 19.99 9.49 -11.17
C HIS A 72 21.50 9.62 -11.37
N ARG A 73 22.05 10.84 -11.37
CA ARG A 73 23.52 11.06 -11.47
C ARG A 73 24.30 10.59 -10.23
N ARG A 74 23.60 10.33 -9.10
CA ARG A 74 24.28 9.95 -7.85
C ARG A 74 24.33 8.43 -7.70
N PRO A 75 25.53 7.85 -7.47
CA PRO A 75 25.63 6.43 -7.15
C PRO A 75 24.98 6.14 -5.80
N PRO A 76 24.62 4.87 -5.51
CA PRO A 76 23.97 4.46 -4.25
C PRO A 76 24.71 4.92 -3.00
N SER A 77 26.05 4.97 -3.04
CA SER A 77 26.88 5.47 -1.92
C SER A 77 26.63 6.95 -1.60
N ARG A 78 26.31 7.76 -2.60
CA ARG A 78 25.97 9.19 -2.45
C ARG A 78 24.49 9.43 -2.17
N LEU A 79 23.59 8.50 -2.59
CA LEU A 79 22.18 8.54 -2.25
C LEU A 79 21.94 8.14 -0.79
N ALA A 80 22.62 7.13 -0.29
CA ALA A 80 22.38 6.55 1.03
C ALA A 80 22.39 7.58 2.19
N PRO A 81 23.35 8.51 2.29
CA PRO A 81 23.34 9.53 3.35
C PRO A 81 22.10 10.43 3.30
N LEU A 82 21.60 10.73 2.09
CA LEU A 82 20.42 11.58 1.86
C LEU A 82 19.11 10.92 2.32
N LEU A 83 19.08 9.58 2.35
CA LEU A 83 17.91 8.79 2.70
C LEU A 83 17.92 8.32 4.16
N ARG A 84 18.84 8.77 5.01
CA ARG A 84 19.07 8.26 6.37
C ARG A 84 17.79 8.27 7.22
N SER A 85 16.98 9.31 7.14
CA SER A 85 15.74 9.45 7.90
C SER A 85 14.69 8.38 7.57
N SER A 86 14.74 7.77 6.37
CA SER A 86 13.78 6.76 5.96
C SER A 86 14.05 5.35 6.53
N GLY A 87 15.03 5.15 7.41
CA GLY A 87 15.42 3.84 7.94
C GLY A 87 16.38 3.11 7.02
N THR A 88 16.31 1.83 6.81
CA THR A 88 17.25 0.99 6.04
C THR A 88 17.85 1.64 4.75
N PHE A 89 18.42 2.82 4.94
CA PHE A 89 18.77 3.79 3.89
C PHE A 89 19.74 3.25 2.82
N ARG A 90 20.68 2.36 3.19
CA ARG A 90 21.58 1.73 2.22
C ARG A 90 20.86 0.81 1.25
N VAL A 91 19.86 0.05 1.76
CA VAL A 91 19.01 -0.81 0.92
C VAL A 91 18.11 0.05 0.04
N LYS A 92 17.51 1.09 0.60
CA LYS A 92 16.64 2.03 -0.13
C LYS A 92 17.40 2.79 -1.20
N ALA A 93 18.66 3.16 -0.98
CA ALA A 93 19.49 3.79 -1.99
C ALA A 93 19.71 2.87 -3.21
N ARG A 94 19.94 1.56 -2.99
CA ARG A 94 20.05 0.61 -4.10
C ARG A 94 18.72 0.42 -4.84
N ARG A 95 17.61 0.31 -4.11
CA ARG A 95 16.26 0.18 -4.71
C ARG A 95 15.88 1.43 -5.50
N LEU A 96 16.11 2.60 -4.92
CA LEU A 96 15.88 3.87 -5.61
C LEU A 96 16.75 3.97 -6.88
N ARG A 97 18.01 3.59 -6.80
CA ARG A 97 18.88 3.59 -7.98
C ARG A 97 18.36 2.65 -9.07
N ALA A 98 17.98 1.42 -8.72
CA ALA A 98 17.41 0.48 -9.69
C ALA A 98 16.13 1.01 -10.34
N PHE A 99 15.28 1.70 -9.59
CA PHE A 99 14.10 2.37 -10.14
C PHE A 99 14.48 3.54 -11.07
N LEU A 100 15.46 4.34 -10.70
CA LEU A 100 15.93 5.47 -11.54
C LEU A 100 16.56 4.96 -12.84
N ASP A 101 17.33 3.88 -12.81
CA ASP A 101 17.89 3.25 -14.01
C ASP A 101 16.76 2.74 -14.91
N PHE A 102 15.76 2.06 -14.36
CA PHE A 102 14.55 1.63 -15.07
C PHE A 102 13.80 2.82 -15.67
N LEU A 103 13.54 3.86 -14.89
CA LEU A 103 12.82 5.06 -15.37
C LEU A 103 13.58 5.76 -16.50
N GLY A 104 14.90 5.81 -16.41
CA GLY A 104 15.75 6.38 -17.44
C GLY A 104 15.70 5.58 -18.75
N SER A 105 15.87 4.26 -18.67
CA SER A 105 15.93 3.38 -19.83
C SER A 105 14.59 3.22 -20.54
N GLU A 106 13.50 3.03 -19.78
CA GLU A 106 12.19 2.71 -20.35
C GLU A 106 11.36 3.96 -20.72
N TYR A 107 11.56 5.07 -19.98
CA TYR A 107 10.68 6.25 -20.06
C TYR A 107 11.44 7.58 -20.18
N GLY A 108 12.74 7.56 -20.42
CA GLY A 108 13.57 8.77 -20.56
C GLY A 108 13.53 9.66 -19.32
N GLY A 109 13.36 9.07 -18.14
CA GLY A 109 13.31 9.80 -16.87
C GLY A 109 11.97 10.45 -16.55
N ARG A 110 10.92 10.24 -17.36
CA ARG A 110 9.60 10.87 -17.22
C ARG A 110 8.56 9.89 -16.68
N VAL A 111 8.07 10.12 -15.48
CA VAL A 111 7.04 9.29 -14.84
C VAL A 111 5.71 9.36 -15.59
N GLU A 112 5.37 10.52 -16.14
CA GLU A 112 4.15 10.76 -16.91
C GLU A 112 4.02 9.84 -18.13
N ALA A 113 5.16 9.40 -18.68
CA ALA A 113 5.16 8.44 -19.79
C ALA A 113 4.64 7.05 -19.40
N MET A 114 4.65 6.70 -18.11
CA MET A 114 4.05 5.45 -17.62
C MET A 114 2.53 5.45 -17.74
N ALA A 115 1.87 6.61 -17.74
CA ALA A 115 0.41 6.72 -17.84
C ALA A 115 -0.16 6.22 -19.18
N THR A 116 0.67 6.17 -20.24
CA THR A 116 0.28 5.70 -21.58
C THR A 116 0.57 4.22 -21.79
N GLU A 117 1.26 3.56 -20.87
CA GLU A 117 1.55 2.13 -20.95
C GLU A 117 0.31 1.31 -20.57
N ASP A 118 0.20 0.08 -21.08
CA ASP A 118 -0.79 -0.88 -20.57
C ASP A 118 -0.53 -1.18 -19.08
N PRO A 119 -1.55 -1.15 -18.20
CA PRO A 119 -1.35 -1.34 -16.76
C PRO A 119 -0.69 -2.67 -16.37
N ALA A 120 -1.02 -3.77 -17.08
CA ALA A 120 -0.44 -5.08 -16.79
C ALA A 120 1.03 -5.12 -17.19
N ARG A 121 1.36 -4.54 -18.34
CA ARG A 121 2.73 -4.44 -18.83
C ARG A 121 3.58 -3.51 -17.97
N LEU A 122 3.05 -2.36 -17.54
CA LEU A 122 3.74 -1.49 -16.59
C LEU A 122 4.04 -2.23 -15.29
N ARG A 123 3.05 -2.97 -14.76
CA ARG A 123 3.20 -3.75 -13.55
C ARG A 123 4.29 -4.82 -13.69
N GLU A 124 4.31 -5.55 -14.79
CA GLU A 124 5.35 -6.56 -15.10
C GLU A 124 6.74 -5.93 -15.09
N LYS A 125 6.92 -4.82 -15.81
CA LYS A 125 8.18 -4.07 -15.85
C LYS A 125 8.62 -3.59 -14.46
N LEU A 126 7.69 -3.03 -13.68
CA LEU A 126 7.98 -2.57 -12.30
C LEU A 126 8.39 -3.72 -11.38
N LEU A 127 7.75 -4.88 -11.50
CA LEU A 127 8.10 -6.07 -10.70
C LEU A 127 9.47 -6.65 -11.05
N ALA A 128 9.97 -6.41 -12.27
CA ALA A 128 11.32 -6.79 -12.68
C ALA A 128 12.41 -5.89 -12.05
N VAL A 129 12.05 -4.71 -11.54
CA VAL A 129 12.99 -3.80 -10.87
C VAL A 129 13.39 -4.34 -9.50
N VAL A 130 14.68 -4.46 -9.26
CA VAL A 130 15.21 -4.99 -7.98
C VAL A 130 14.70 -4.19 -6.78
N GLY A 131 13.97 -4.86 -5.91
CA GLY A 131 13.46 -4.29 -4.66
C GLY A 131 12.09 -3.62 -4.79
N ILE A 132 11.43 -3.70 -5.94
CA ILE A 132 10.03 -3.35 -6.11
C ILE A 132 9.20 -4.64 -6.05
N GLY A 133 8.36 -4.74 -5.03
CA GLY A 133 7.37 -5.82 -4.89
C GLY A 133 5.98 -5.36 -5.32
N PRO A 134 4.97 -6.28 -5.27
CA PRO A 134 3.62 -6.00 -5.75
C PRO A 134 3.00 -4.72 -5.17
N GLU A 135 3.07 -4.52 -3.85
CA GLU A 135 2.54 -3.32 -3.18
C GLU A 135 3.17 -2.03 -3.68
N THR A 136 4.50 -2.02 -3.91
CA THR A 136 5.20 -0.82 -4.41
C THR A 136 4.92 -0.59 -5.89
N ALA A 137 4.90 -1.65 -6.71
CA ALA A 137 4.56 -1.57 -8.13
C ALA A 137 3.15 -1.00 -8.34
N ASP A 138 2.17 -1.53 -7.60
CA ASP A 138 0.78 -1.10 -7.69
C ASP A 138 0.58 0.31 -7.11
N SER A 139 1.35 0.70 -6.08
CA SER A 139 1.35 2.08 -5.58
C SER A 139 1.86 3.07 -6.64
N ILE A 140 2.93 2.73 -7.36
CA ILE A 140 3.45 3.55 -8.47
C ILE A 140 2.42 3.59 -9.60
N ALA A 141 1.85 2.45 -10.00
CA ALA A 141 0.87 2.38 -11.06
C ALA A 141 -0.39 3.22 -10.75
N LEU A 142 -0.93 3.12 -9.52
CA LEU A 142 -2.13 3.86 -9.13
C LEU A 142 -1.85 5.34 -8.93
N TYR A 143 -0.87 5.67 -8.08
CA TYR A 143 -0.72 7.04 -7.58
C TYR A 143 0.14 7.93 -8.45
N ALA A 144 1.13 7.36 -9.16
CA ALA A 144 2.01 8.13 -10.03
C ALA A 144 1.61 8.08 -11.49
N ALA A 145 1.13 6.92 -11.98
CA ALA A 145 0.73 6.73 -13.37
C ALA A 145 -0.80 6.83 -13.61
N GLY A 146 -1.63 6.84 -12.56
CA GLY A 146 -3.08 7.02 -12.67
C GLY A 146 -3.84 5.78 -13.18
N HIS A 147 -3.23 4.61 -13.14
CA HIS A 147 -3.88 3.36 -13.56
C HIS A 147 -4.87 2.83 -12.53
N PRO A 148 -6.00 2.24 -12.95
CA PRO A 148 -7.00 1.68 -12.05
C PRO A 148 -6.55 0.32 -11.50
N VAL A 149 -5.56 0.34 -10.62
CA VAL A 149 -4.97 -0.83 -9.93
C VAL A 149 -5.19 -0.68 -8.43
N PHE A 150 -5.80 -1.67 -7.77
CA PHE A 150 -6.08 -1.59 -6.34
C PHE A 150 -4.85 -1.98 -5.51
N VAL A 151 -4.42 -1.11 -4.60
CA VAL A 151 -3.29 -1.39 -3.70
C VAL A 151 -3.76 -2.17 -2.47
N VAL A 152 -3.05 -3.25 -2.13
CA VAL A 152 -3.39 -4.15 -1.01
C VAL A 152 -2.26 -4.16 0.03
N ASP A 153 -2.22 -3.13 0.85
CA ASP A 153 -1.26 -3.03 1.94
C ASP A 153 -1.68 -3.81 3.21
N ALA A 154 -0.88 -3.75 4.24
CA ALA A 154 -1.16 -4.40 5.52
C ALA A 154 -2.43 -3.85 6.21
N TYR A 155 -2.78 -2.58 5.99
CA TYR A 155 -3.99 -1.98 6.54
C TYR A 155 -5.24 -2.49 5.83
N ALA A 156 -5.24 -2.46 4.50
CA ALA A 156 -6.32 -3.00 3.66
C ALA A 156 -6.60 -4.47 3.99
N ARG A 157 -5.56 -5.31 4.02
CA ARG A 157 -5.69 -6.72 4.42
C ARG A 157 -6.32 -6.89 5.80
N ARG A 158 -5.87 -6.11 6.78
CA ARG A 158 -6.38 -6.22 8.16
C ARG A 158 -7.84 -5.81 8.25
N VAL A 159 -8.21 -4.70 7.62
CA VAL A 159 -9.60 -4.21 7.62
C VAL A 159 -10.51 -5.20 6.92
N PHE A 160 -10.20 -5.62 5.70
CA PHE A 160 -11.02 -6.56 4.94
C PHE A 160 -11.07 -7.96 5.57
N SER A 161 -10.01 -8.42 6.21
CA SER A 161 -10.00 -9.68 6.96
C SER A 161 -10.97 -9.63 8.16
N ARG A 162 -10.98 -8.52 8.91
CA ARG A 162 -11.89 -8.31 10.04
C ARG A 162 -13.35 -8.15 9.62
N LEU A 163 -13.58 -7.56 8.46
CA LEU A 163 -14.89 -7.46 7.83
C LEU A 163 -15.39 -8.80 7.26
N GLY A 164 -14.56 -9.85 7.26
CA GLY A 164 -14.93 -11.15 6.69
C GLY A 164 -14.93 -11.19 5.16
N ILE A 165 -14.49 -10.11 4.50
CA ILE A 165 -14.42 -10.01 3.04
C ILE A 165 -13.35 -10.94 2.47
N LEU A 166 -12.20 -11.03 3.15
CA LEU A 166 -11.15 -11.98 2.80
C LEU A 166 -11.41 -13.31 3.51
N GLY A 167 -11.58 -14.38 2.74
CA GLY A 167 -12.01 -15.71 3.24
C GLY A 167 -11.02 -16.39 4.19
N GLY A 168 -11.42 -17.55 4.72
CA GLY A 168 -10.82 -18.28 5.84
C GLY A 168 -9.35 -18.70 5.72
N GLU A 169 -8.76 -18.72 4.52
CA GLU A 169 -7.33 -19.06 4.34
C GLU A 169 -6.39 -18.00 4.92
N ASP A 170 -6.73 -16.72 4.81
CA ASP A 170 -5.99 -15.64 5.48
C ASP A 170 -6.19 -15.67 7.01
N ARG A 171 -7.32 -16.19 7.49
CA ARG A 171 -7.58 -16.42 8.93
C ARG A 171 -6.74 -17.55 9.51
N ALA A 172 -6.68 -18.69 8.84
CA ALA A 172 -5.92 -19.87 9.29
C ALA A 172 -4.42 -19.58 9.36
N ARG A 173 -3.88 -18.81 8.43
CA ARG A 173 -2.48 -18.39 8.43
C ARG A 173 -2.14 -17.41 9.56
N ARG A 174 -3.05 -16.52 9.94
CA ARG A 174 -2.84 -15.62 11.08
C ARG A 174 -2.87 -16.37 12.41
N ALA A 175 -3.78 -17.32 12.58
CA ALA A 175 -3.86 -18.16 13.78
C ALA A 175 -2.59 -19.00 13.97
N ARG A 176 -2.00 -19.55 12.90
CA ARG A 176 -0.74 -20.31 12.95
C ARG A 176 0.50 -19.44 13.24
N ARG A 177 0.47 -18.14 12.96
CA ARG A 177 1.57 -17.21 13.27
C ARG A 177 1.62 -16.75 14.72
N THR A 178 0.53 -16.86 15.47
CA THR A 178 0.51 -16.56 16.92
C THR A 178 1.08 -17.70 17.76
N SER A 179 1.14 -18.92 17.23
CA SER A 179 1.62 -20.10 17.94
C SER A 179 3.11 -20.46 17.68
N SER A 180 3.75 -19.85 16.69
CA SER A 180 5.16 -20.06 16.40
C SER A 180 5.85 -18.74 16.11
N ARG A 181 6.55 -18.18 17.11
CA ARG A 181 7.53 -17.10 16.92
C ARG A 181 8.85 -17.70 16.38
N PRO A 182 9.24 -17.44 15.14
CA PRO A 182 10.64 -17.43 14.80
C PRO A 182 11.17 -16.03 15.14
N ARG A 183 12.16 -15.95 16.01
CA ARG A 183 13.04 -14.80 16.12
C ARG A 183 13.84 -14.74 14.82
N GLY A 184 13.62 -13.69 14.03
CA GLY A 184 14.34 -13.47 12.77
C GLY A 184 13.78 -12.24 12.07
N ASP A 185 14.60 -11.21 11.97
CA ASP A 185 14.35 -9.92 11.35
C ASP A 185 13.86 -10.06 9.91
N GLY A 186 12.77 -9.40 9.61
CA GLY A 186 12.23 -9.23 8.27
C GLY A 186 10.74 -9.50 8.24
N ALA A 187 9.94 -8.43 8.13
CA ALA A 187 8.55 -8.55 7.70
C ALA A 187 8.58 -9.25 6.33
N ARG A 188 8.31 -10.57 6.32
CA ARG A 188 8.22 -11.35 5.10
C ARG A 188 7.08 -10.74 4.30
N ALA A 189 7.43 -10.07 3.20
CA ALA A 189 6.46 -9.61 2.21
C ALA A 189 5.49 -10.76 1.92
N ALA A 190 4.19 -10.45 1.85
CA ALA A 190 3.19 -11.46 1.46
C ALA A 190 3.67 -12.11 0.16
N ARG A 191 3.53 -13.44 0.05
CA ARG A 191 3.87 -14.13 -1.21
C ARG A 191 3.09 -13.45 -2.33
N PRO A 192 3.71 -13.14 -3.49
CA PRO A 192 3.05 -12.44 -4.59
C PRO A 192 1.67 -13.00 -4.92
N GLU A 193 1.54 -14.32 -5.02
CA GLU A 193 0.26 -15.03 -5.27
C GLU A 193 -0.84 -14.72 -4.24
N ALA A 194 -0.50 -14.47 -2.97
CA ALA A 194 -1.48 -14.13 -1.95
C ALA A 194 -1.89 -12.66 -2.03
N TYR A 195 -1.00 -11.79 -2.50
CA TYR A 195 -1.28 -10.40 -2.80
C TYR A 195 -2.23 -10.31 -3.99
N ASP A 196 -1.85 -10.93 -5.11
CA ASP A 196 -2.57 -10.88 -6.39
C ASP A 196 -4.00 -11.41 -6.26
N ARG A 197 -4.20 -12.53 -5.52
CA ARG A 197 -5.56 -13.05 -5.27
C ARG A 197 -6.47 -12.06 -4.57
N VAL A 198 -5.95 -11.32 -3.59
CA VAL A 198 -6.75 -10.29 -2.90
C VAL A 198 -7.03 -9.10 -3.80
N GLN A 199 -6.04 -8.67 -4.54
CA GLN A 199 -6.15 -7.56 -5.47
C GLN A 199 -7.19 -7.85 -6.57
N HIS A 200 -7.06 -8.99 -7.26
CA HIS A 200 -8.00 -9.41 -8.29
C HIS A 200 -9.41 -9.52 -7.72
N PHE A 201 -9.58 -10.16 -6.57
CA PHE A 201 -10.89 -10.24 -5.92
C PHE A 201 -11.52 -8.87 -5.69
N LEU A 202 -10.76 -7.86 -5.24
CA LEU A 202 -11.27 -6.51 -5.03
C LEU A 202 -11.60 -5.82 -6.36
N MET A 203 -10.74 -5.96 -7.36
CA MET A 203 -10.91 -5.36 -8.68
C MET A 203 -12.07 -5.99 -9.49
N ASP A 204 -12.38 -7.27 -9.26
CA ASP A 204 -13.53 -7.95 -9.88
C ASP A 204 -14.87 -7.48 -9.31
N HIS A 205 -14.87 -6.95 -8.07
CA HIS A 205 -16.09 -6.51 -7.39
C HIS A 205 -16.24 -4.99 -7.28
N LEU A 206 -15.25 -4.22 -7.67
CA LEU A 206 -15.29 -2.76 -7.67
C LEU A 206 -15.27 -2.20 -9.09
N PRO A 207 -15.88 -1.01 -9.35
CA PRO A 207 -15.69 -0.32 -10.62
C PRO A 207 -14.20 -0.08 -10.89
N ARG A 208 -13.76 -0.24 -12.12
CA ARG A 208 -12.39 0.08 -12.54
C ARG A 208 -12.23 1.60 -12.67
N ASP A 209 -11.93 2.24 -11.56
CA ASP A 209 -11.81 3.68 -11.44
C ASP A 209 -10.61 4.02 -10.53
N ALA A 210 -9.61 4.69 -11.11
CA ALA A 210 -8.39 5.06 -10.40
C ALA A 210 -8.66 6.05 -9.25
N ALA A 211 -9.61 6.99 -9.42
CA ALA A 211 -9.97 7.95 -8.38
C ALA A 211 -10.64 7.24 -7.18
N LEU A 212 -11.54 6.29 -7.46
CA LEU A 212 -12.14 5.43 -6.44
C LEU A 212 -11.07 4.62 -5.70
N TYR A 213 -10.16 3.97 -6.42
CA TYR A 213 -9.13 3.12 -5.81
C TYR A 213 -8.16 3.92 -4.95
N ASN A 214 -7.78 5.11 -5.44
CA ASN A 214 -6.93 6.04 -4.72
C ASN A 214 -7.57 6.45 -3.38
N ASP A 215 -8.77 7.01 -3.41
CA ASP A 215 -9.44 7.47 -2.20
C ASP A 215 -9.79 6.30 -1.27
N TYR A 216 -10.26 5.17 -1.81
CA TYR A 216 -10.61 4.00 -1.00
C TYR A 216 -9.40 3.45 -0.25
N HIS A 217 -8.25 3.27 -0.92
CA HIS A 217 -7.04 2.82 -0.25
C HIS A 217 -6.59 3.80 0.84
N ALA A 218 -6.62 5.10 0.57
CA ALA A 218 -6.31 6.11 1.57
C ALA A 218 -7.22 6.04 2.81
N GLN A 219 -8.52 5.81 2.61
CA GLN A 219 -9.48 5.60 3.70
C GLN A 219 -9.14 4.35 4.52
N LEU A 220 -8.73 3.24 3.86
CA LEU A 220 -8.31 2.01 4.54
C LEU A 220 -7.03 2.22 5.36
N VAL A 221 -6.06 2.95 4.82
CA VAL A 221 -4.86 3.35 5.55
C VAL A 221 -5.23 4.18 6.78
N ARG A 222 -6.11 5.15 6.63
CA ARG A 222 -6.53 6.04 7.73
C ARG A 222 -7.23 5.28 8.84
N VAL A 223 -8.29 4.55 8.54
CA VAL A 223 -9.00 3.74 9.56
C VAL A 223 -8.08 2.69 10.18
N GLY A 224 -7.17 2.12 9.39
CA GLY A 224 -6.18 1.15 9.86
C GLY A 224 -5.15 1.73 10.82
N LYS A 225 -4.76 2.97 10.65
CA LYS A 225 -3.85 3.70 11.55
C LYS A 225 -4.55 4.21 12.81
N GLU A 226 -5.72 4.78 12.65
CA GLU A 226 -6.40 5.50 13.72
C GLU A 226 -7.22 4.56 14.62
N VAL A 227 -7.99 3.66 14.05
CA VAL A 227 -9.01 2.87 14.75
C VAL A 227 -8.77 1.37 14.67
N CYS A 228 -8.68 0.82 13.45
CA CYS A 228 -8.54 -0.62 13.21
C CYS A 228 -7.09 -1.10 13.40
N ARG A 229 -6.48 -0.76 14.53
CA ARG A 229 -5.10 -1.13 14.90
C ARG A 229 -4.98 -2.61 15.25
N THR A 230 -3.78 -3.08 15.64
CA THR A 230 -3.57 -4.44 16.17
C THR A 230 -4.49 -4.69 17.35
N ARG A 231 -4.58 -3.73 18.30
CA ARG A 231 -5.63 -3.65 19.33
C ARG A 231 -6.62 -2.58 18.88
N PRO A 232 -7.77 -2.96 18.28
CA PRO A 232 -8.68 -2.00 17.67
C PRO A 232 -9.56 -1.28 18.69
N ARG A 233 -9.99 -0.08 18.34
CA ARG A 233 -10.99 0.71 19.07
C ARG A 233 -12.33 0.64 18.34
N CYS A 234 -12.98 -0.55 18.44
CA CYS A 234 -14.17 -0.86 17.65
C CYS A 234 -15.34 0.10 17.92
N ALA A 235 -15.54 0.54 19.17
CA ALA A 235 -16.58 1.50 19.52
C ALA A 235 -16.47 2.86 18.79
N GLU A 236 -15.27 3.23 18.35
CA GLU A 236 -15.02 4.47 17.59
C GLU A 236 -15.05 4.22 16.06
N CYS A 237 -15.25 2.96 15.63
CA CYS A 237 -15.08 2.58 14.23
C CYS A 237 -16.32 2.93 13.40
N PRO A 238 -16.18 3.65 12.27
CA PRO A 238 -17.32 3.94 11.39
C PRO A 238 -17.90 2.69 10.71
N LEU A 239 -17.25 1.54 10.87
CA LEU A 239 -17.64 0.25 10.32
C LEU A 239 -18.13 -0.73 11.38
N ASP A 240 -18.37 -0.29 12.63
CA ASP A 240 -18.64 -1.21 13.74
C ASP A 240 -19.89 -2.08 13.52
N ASP A 241 -20.95 -1.49 12.97
CA ASP A 241 -22.21 -2.14 12.62
C ASP A 241 -22.11 -3.10 11.41
N LEU A 242 -21.09 -2.93 10.58
CA LEU A 242 -20.84 -3.76 9.40
C LEU A 242 -19.81 -4.87 9.66
N CYS A 243 -19.04 -4.74 10.75
CA CYS A 243 -17.87 -5.55 10.99
C CYS A 243 -18.15 -6.71 11.95
N PRO A 244 -18.08 -7.97 11.49
CA PRO A 244 -18.17 -9.14 12.38
C PRO A 244 -16.93 -9.31 13.26
N LYS A 245 -15.96 -8.38 13.22
CA LYS A 245 -14.78 -8.30 14.10
C LYS A 245 -13.91 -9.56 14.08
N HIS A 246 -13.83 -10.24 12.94
CA HIS A 246 -13.04 -11.48 12.83
C HIS A 246 -11.59 -11.33 13.30
N GLY A 247 -11.17 -12.22 14.22
CA GLY A 247 -9.82 -12.23 14.78
C GLY A 247 -9.52 -11.06 15.74
N VAL A 248 -10.54 -10.36 16.20
CA VAL A 248 -10.41 -9.38 17.29
C VAL A 248 -10.63 -10.12 18.62
N LEU A 249 -9.71 -9.96 19.54
CA LEU A 249 -9.81 -10.48 20.89
C LEU A 249 -10.32 -9.38 21.82
N SER A 250 -11.20 -9.76 22.77
CA SER A 250 -11.58 -8.89 23.89
C SER A 250 -10.38 -8.58 24.79
N SER A 251 -10.51 -7.62 25.69
CA SER A 251 -9.50 -7.34 26.71
C SER A 251 -9.15 -8.56 27.58
N ARG A 252 -10.06 -9.54 27.65
CA ARG A 252 -9.88 -10.82 28.38
C ARG A 252 -9.35 -11.96 27.50
N GLY A 253 -8.93 -11.67 26.25
CA GLY A 253 -8.37 -12.66 25.33
C GLY A 253 -9.38 -13.55 24.59
N SER A 254 -10.69 -13.39 24.81
CA SER A 254 -11.73 -14.13 24.10
C SER A 254 -12.13 -13.43 22.79
N PRO A 255 -12.53 -14.19 21.74
CA PRO A 255 -13.03 -13.59 20.50
C PRO A 255 -14.27 -12.72 20.77
N ILE A 256 -14.29 -11.53 20.19
CA ILE A 256 -15.51 -10.69 20.19
C ILE A 256 -16.45 -11.27 19.12
N ARG A 257 -17.68 -11.61 19.54
CA ARG A 257 -18.75 -12.04 18.64
C ARG A 257 -19.50 -10.86 18.06
#